data_12d6d5a3a60af7f115c055bfbd8031e9
#
_entry.id   12d6d5a3a60af7f115c055bfbd8031e9
#
_cell.length_a   1.000
_cell.length_b   1.000
_cell.length_c   1.000
_cell.angle_alpha   90.00
_cell.angle_beta   90.00
_cell.angle_gamma   90.00
#
_symmetry.space_group_name_H-M   'P 1'
#
loop_
_entity.id
_entity.type
_entity.pdbx_description
1 polymer ?
#
loop_
_entity_poly.entity_id
_entity_poly.type
_entity_poly.pdbx_seq_one_letter_code
_entity_poly.pdbx_strand_id
1 'polypeptide(L)'
;MKSKKSLIITGVILFIIGIFMLFKVSVLSIYRSCISDIGDVHEVIDGYKNSEDIKIGEKEALEYLEFKWLDVGNYFKQFKHDDSQTTEWSETYYQYDGENKVGMLSVGTFDSLVEVSKNDDITIFGSMDAHSISFADLFYSGFNNFIEEKNIKDDADLIREFAKYDFDKKYGVFTSVSKLREDYSIRLIASIALPSVDKIYYINGVYKGYMLELINEEKKNKLYEVNLFKDGKRYILSVLSNDFNLDMMKEVIGTIKLK
;
A
#
# COMPACT_ATOMS: atom_id res chain seq x y z
N MET A 1 -47.56 -12.79 43.59
CA MET A 1 -46.21 -12.24 43.79
C MET A 1 -45.18 -12.56 42.70
N LYS A 2 -45.30 -13.68 41.99
CA LYS A 2 -44.37 -14.00 40.86
C LYS A 2 -44.42 -13.01 39.69
N SER A 3 -45.56 -12.35 39.41
CA SER A 3 -45.71 -11.47 38.23
C SER A 3 -44.92 -10.14 38.33
N LYS A 4 -44.82 -9.52 39.53
CA LYS A 4 -44.07 -8.24 39.68
C LYS A 4 -42.56 -8.40 39.53
N LYS A 5 -41.99 -9.49 40.07
CA LYS A 5 -40.54 -9.78 39.90
C LYS A 5 -40.21 -10.08 38.45
N SER A 6 -41.06 -10.82 37.74
CA SER A 6 -40.88 -11.09 36.31
C SER A 6 -40.92 -9.81 35.49
N LEU A 7 -41.85 -8.89 35.78
CA LEU A 7 -41.95 -7.61 35.06
C LEU A 7 -40.73 -6.72 35.25
N ILE A 8 -40.17 -6.66 36.48
CA ILE A 8 -38.95 -5.90 36.77
C ILE A 8 -37.76 -6.49 36.04
N ILE A 9 -37.59 -7.82 36.06
CA ILE A 9 -36.49 -8.51 35.34
C ILE A 9 -36.61 -8.25 33.86
N THR A 10 -37.78 -8.35 33.27
CA THR A 10 -38.00 -8.06 31.84
C THR A 10 -37.69 -6.62 31.52
N GLY A 11 -38.07 -5.65 32.36
CA GLY A 11 -37.75 -4.23 32.19
C GLY A 11 -36.25 -3.95 32.23
N VAL A 12 -35.52 -4.58 33.15
CA VAL A 12 -34.04 -4.46 33.23
C VAL A 12 -33.38 -5.05 32.01
N ILE A 13 -33.82 -6.21 31.53
CA ILE A 13 -33.26 -6.82 30.31
C ILE A 13 -33.50 -5.94 29.10
N LEU A 14 -34.70 -5.41 28.91
CA LEU A 14 -35.01 -4.50 27.81
C LEU A 14 -34.19 -3.20 27.87
N PHE A 15 -33.96 -2.68 29.07
CA PHE A 15 -33.12 -1.51 29.28
C PHE A 15 -31.65 -1.76 28.90
N ILE A 16 -31.09 -2.91 29.30
CA ILE A 16 -29.73 -3.33 28.92
C ILE A 16 -29.61 -3.50 27.41
N ILE A 17 -30.60 -4.17 26.77
CA ILE A 17 -30.66 -4.31 25.32
C ILE A 17 -30.72 -2.94 24.64
N GLY A 18 -31.52 -2.01 25.18
CA GLY A 18 -31.61 -0.64 24.65
C GLY A 18 -30.28 0.10 24.70
N ILE A 19 -29.57 0.05 25.82
CA ILE A 19 -28.23 0.64 25.96
C ILE A 19 -27.25 0.00 24.97
N PHE A 20 -27.26 -1.33 24.86
CA PHE A 20 -26.38 -2.03 23.91
C PHE A 20 -26.66 -1.63 22.47
N MET A 21 -27.91 -1.50 22.07
CA MET A 21 -28.31 -1.07 20.73
C MET A 21 -27.90 0.36 20.46
N LEU A 22 -28.08 1.28 21.42
CA LEU A 22 -27.62 2.66 21.29
C LEU A 22 -26.11 2.74 21.12
N PHE A 23 -25.35 1.97 21.90
CA PHE A 23 -23.89 1.88 21.74
C PHE A 23 -23.51 1.40 20.34
N LYS A 24 -24.14 0.32 19.85
CA LYS A 24 -23.87 -0.22 18.52
C LYS A 24 -24.19 0.77 17.39
N VAL A 25 -25.32 1.49 17.49
CA VAL A 25 -25.69 2.53 16.54
C VAL A 25 -24.67 3.66 16.54
N SER A 26 -24.21 4.10 17.72
CA SER A 26 -23.19 5.15 17.84
C SER A 26 -21.86 4.74 17.22
N VAL A 27 -21.38 3.52 17.50
CA VAL A 27 -20.15 2.99 16.91
C VAL A 27 -20.25 2.91 15.38
N LEU A 28 -21.39 2.43 14.85
CA LEU A 28 -21.60 2.36 13.41
C LEU A 28 -21.68 3.75 12.76
N SER A 29 -22.26 4.73 13.45
CA SER A 29 -22.30 6.12 12.97
C SER A 29 -20.91 6.73 12.90
N ILE A 30 -20.09 6.55 13.93
CA ILE A 30 -18.68 7.00 13.96
C ILE A 30 -17.90 6.34 12.82
N TYR A 31 -18.01 5.02 12.67
CA TYR A 31 -17.37 4.28 11.59
C TYR A 31 -17.74 4.85 10.22
N ARG A 32 -19.02 5.11 9.95
CA ARG A 32 -19.49 5.68 8.68
C ARG A 32 -18.94 7.09 8.42
N SER A 33 -18.84 7.92 9.46
CA SER A 33 -18.22 9.24 9.37
C SER A 33 -16.75 9.09 9.00
N CYS A 34 -15.99 8.25 9.70
CA CYS A 34 -14.57 8.03 9.43
C CYS A 34 -14.32 7.51 8.00
N ILE A 35 -15.18 6.62 7.48
CA ILE A 35 -15.05 6.14 6.09
C ILE A 35 -15.34 7.25 5.08
N SER A 36 -16.31 8.12 5.34
CA SER A 36 -16.59 9.23 4.43
C SER A 36 -15.40 10.19 4.27
N ASP A 37 -14.54 10.26 5.27
CA ASP A 37 -13.36 11.14 5.27
C ASP A 37 -12.16 10.53 4.51
N ILE A 38 -12.14 9.20 4.30
CA ILE A 38 -11.06 8.52 3.56
C ILE A 38 -11.13 8.81 2.05
N GLY A 39 -12.29 9.17 1.52
CA GLY A 39 -12.52 9.36 0.08
C GLY A 39 -12.80 8.05 -0.66
N ASP A 40 -12.83 8.12 -1.98
CA ASP A 40 -13.15 6.98 -2.83
C ASP A 40 -11.91 6.10 -3.07
N VAL A 41 -11.89 4.94 -2.43
CA VAL A 41 -10.80 3.95 -2.57
C VAL A 41 -10.97 3.12 -3.84
N HIS A 42 -12.15 3.11 -4.47
CA HIS A 42 -12.46 2.28 -5.64
C HIS A 42 -11.60 2.63 -6.83
N GLU A 43 -11.42 3.92 -7.11
CA GLU A 43 -10.62 4.41 -8.24
C GLU A 43 -9.16 3.94 -8.13
N VAL A 44 -8.63 3.91 -6.91
CA VAL A 44 -7.29 3.40 -6.63
C VAL A 44 -7.23 1.87 -6.83
N ILE A 45 -8.18 1.13 -6.25
CA ILE A 45 -8.17 -0.34 -6.24
C ILE A 45 -8.45 -0.97 -7.60
N ASP A 46 -9.19 -0.31 -8.47
CA ASP A 46 -9.55 -0.89 -9.78
C ASP A 46 -8.30 -1.16 -10.65
N GLY A 47 -7.29 -0.29 -10.60
CA GLY A 47 -6.01 -0.55 -11.25
C GLY A 47 -5.29 -1.79 -10.71
N TYR A 48 -5.41 -2.07 -9.40
CA TYR A 48 -4.81 -3.26 -8.77
C TYR A 48 -5.55 -4.56 -9.09
N LYS A 49 -6.82 -4.51 -9.46
CA LYS A 49 -7.55 -5.67 -9.99
C LYS A 49 -7.06 -6.07 -11.38
N ASN A 50 -6.53 -5.11 -12.15
CA ASN A 50 -5.89 -5.36 -13.43
C ASN A 50 -4.45 -5.87 -13.22
N SER A 51 -4.32 -7.13 -12.85
CA SER A 51 -3.05 -7.72 -12.41
C SER A 51 -2.60 -8.89 -13.28
N GLU A 52 -1.28 -9.08 -13.37
CA GLU A 52 -0.64 -10.16 -14.09
C GLU A 52 0.55 -10.71 -13.30
N ASP A 53 0.68 -12.03 -13.23
CA ASP A 53 1.87 -12.68 -12.67
C ASP A 53 2.96 -12.81 -13.74
N ILE A 54 4.15 -12.25 -13.48
CA ILE A 54 5.29 -12.36 -14.37
C ILE A 54 6.42 -13.16 -13.72
N LYS A 55 7.01 -14.08 -14.48
CA LYS A 55 8.21 -14.80 -14.07
C LYS A 55 9.44 -14.15 -14.66
N ILE A 56 10.38 -13.78 -13.82
CA ILE A 56 11.62 -13.15 -14.23
C ILE A 56 12.78 -14.01 -13.75
N GLY A 57 13.53 -14.57 -14.70
CA GLY A 57 14.78 -15.28 -14.42
C GLY A 57 15.92 -14.31 -14.16
N GLU A 58 16.92 -14.77 -13.41
CA GLU A 58 18.18 -14.05 -13.26
C GLU A 58 18.88 -13.91 -14.61
N LYS A 59 19.44 -12.72 -14.87
CA LYS A 59 20.20 -12.42 -16.06
C LYS A 59 21.52 -11.75 -15.69
N GLU A 60 22.57 -12.16 -16.36
CA GLU A 60 23.86 -11.47 -16.26
C GLU A 60 23.88 -10.28 -17.22
N ALA A 61 24.35 -9.14 -16.75
CA ALA A 61 24.64 -7.98 -17.58
C ALA A 61 26.13 -7.91 -17.87
N LEU A 62 26.50 -7.41 -19.06
CA LEU A 62 27.91 -7.17 -19.42
C LEU A 62 28.53 -6.07 -18.55
N GLU A 63 27.73 -5.07 -18.22
CA GLU A 63 28.09 -3.95 -17.36
C GLU A 63 26.95 -3.66 -16.41
N TYR A 64 27.29 -3.21 -15.19
CA TYR A 64 26.33 -2.79 -14.18
C TYR A 64 26.48 -1.31 -13.89
N LEU A 65 25.35 -0.65 -13.64
CA LEU A 65 25.29 0.63 -12.96
C LEU A 65 25.11 0.35 -11.47
N GLU A 66 25.99 0.94 -10.68
CA GLU A 66 26.00 0.77 -9.23
C GLU A 66 25.29 1.94 -8.57
N PHE A 67 24.19 1.66 -7.89
CA PHE A 67 23.48 2.58 -7.02
C PHE A 67 23.77 2.23 -5.56
N LYS A 68 23.43 3.12 -4.65
CA LYS A 68 23.65 2.91 -3.22
C LYS A 68 23.03 1.61 -2.69
N TRP A 69 21.85 1.24 -3.16
CA TRP A 69 21.05 0.12 -2.64
C TRP A 69 20.92 -1.08 -3.55
N LEU A 70 21.20 -0.90 -4.83
CA LEU A 70 21.14 -1.98 -5.81
C LEU A 70 22.09 -1.75 -6.97
N ASP A 71 22.45 -2.82 -7.66
CA ASP A 71 23.10 -2.75 -8.95
C ASP A 71 22.12 -3.24 -10.02
N VAL A 72 22.18 -2.67 -11.22
CA VAL A 72 21.33 -3.05 -12.36
C VAL A 72 22.14 -3.01 -13.64
N GLY A 73 21.80 -3.83 -14.63
CA GLY A 73 22.41 -3.79 -15.95
C GLY A 73 22.39 -2.40 -16.55
N ASN A 74 23.37 -2.08 -17.40
CA ASN A 74 23.63 -0.74 -17.93
C ASN A 74 22.54 -0.26 -18.94
N TYR A 75 21.28 -0.24 -18.51
CA TYR A 75 20.13 0.25 -19.28
C TYR A 75 19.89 1.75 -19.14
N PHE A 76 20.50 2.40 -18.12
CA PHE A 76 20.19 3.76 -17.69
C PHE A 76 21.35 4.74 -17.89
N LYS A 77 22.35 4.42 -18.74
CA LYS A 77 23.52 5.26 -18.97
C LYS A 77 23.23 6.67 -19.48
N GLN A 78 22.05 6.86 -20.08
CA GLN A 78 21.58 8.17 -20.55
C GLN A 78 21.05 9.07 -19.43
N PHE A 79 20.84 8.54 -18.22
CA PHE A 79 20.37 9.29 -17.08
C PHE A 79 21.55 9.88 -16.30
N LYS A 80 21.45 11.15 -15.90
CA LYS A 80 22.46 11.87 -15.14
C LYS A 80 21.98 12.13 -13.73
N HIS A 81 22.85 11.92 -12.75
CA HIS A 81 22.56 12.14 -11.34
C HIS A 81 22.18 13.61 -11.06
N ASP A 82 21.23 13.82 -10.18
CA ASP A 82 20.81 15.13 -9.68
C ASP A 82 20.92 15.17 -8.15
N ASP A 83 22.03 15.72 -7.66
CA ASP A 83 22.30 15.82 -6.21
C ASP A 83 21.23 16.61 -5.46
N SER A 84 20.56 17.57 -6.13
CA SER A 84 19.52 18.40 -5.50
C SER A 84 18.25 17.63 -5.13
N GLN A 85 18.04 16.46 -5.72
CA GLN A 85 16.90 15.59 -5.50
C GLN A 85 17.28 14.28 -4.78
N THR A 86 18.54 14.16 -4.37
CA THR A 86 19.02 13.01 -3.61
C THR A 86 18.71 13.20 -2.13
N THR A 87 18.17 12.14 -1.51
CA THR A 87 17.86 12.09 -0.09
C THR A 87 18.62 10.97 0.60
N GLU A 88 18.44 10.82 1.90
CA GLU A 88 18.99 9.68 2.64
C GLU A 88 18.46 8.33 2.11
N TRP A 89 17.23 8.31 1.57
CA TRP A 89 16.48 7.13 1.18
C TRP A 89 16.39 6.90 -0.32
N SER A 90 16.69 7.91 -1.15
CA SER A 90 16.56 7.83 -2.60
C SER A 90 17.57 8.68 -3.35
N GLU A 91 17.98 8.21 -4.53
CA GLU A 91 18.77 8.90 -5.52
C GLU A 91 17.92 9.14 -6.77
N THR A 92 18.04 10.33 -7.39
CA THR A 92 17.27 10.69 -8.58
C THR A 92 18.20 11.07 -9.72
N TYR A 93 17.86 10.66 -10.92
CA TYR A 93 18.59 10.85 -12.14
C TYR A 93 17.64 11.34 -13.22
N TYR A 94 18.10 12.19 -14.14
CA TYR A 94 17.29 12.71 -15.23
C TYR A 94 17.91 12.41 -16.59
N GLN A 95 17.06 12.08 -17.54
CA GLN A 95 17.39 12.07 -18.96
C GLN A 95 17.04 13.42 -19.55
N TYR A 96 17.95 13.97 -20.37
CA TYR A 96 17.81 15.29 -20.98
C TYR A 96 17.76 15.18 -22.50
N ASP A 97 16.89 16.01 -23.11
CA ASP A 97 16.90 16.35 -24.53
C ASP A 97 17.16 17.86 -24.62
N GLY A 98 18.39 18.25 -24.93
CA GLY A 98 18.88 19.63 -24.74
C GLY A 98 18.82 20.04 -23.27
N GLU A 99 18.04 21.09 -22.97
CA GLU A 99 17.82 21.59 -21.60
C GLU A 99 16.56 20.98 -20.93
N ASN A 100 15.75 20.22 -21.67
CA ASN A 100 14.50 19.68 -21.18
C ASN A 100 14.71 18.33 -20.49
N LYS A 101 14.10 18.16 -19.31
CA LYS A 101 13.99 16.86 -18.62
C LYS A 101 12.91 16.03 -19.33
N VAL A 102 13.31 14.94 -20.01
CA VAL A 102 12.42 14.06 -20.79
C VAL A 102 12.18 12.70 -20.12
N GLY A 103 13.00 12.36 -19.14
CA GLY A 103 12.87 11.13 -18.36
C GLY A 103 13.38 11.29 -16.94
N MET A 104 12.95 10.42 -16.04
CA MET A 104 13.38 10.36 -14.65
C MET A 104 13.63 8.90 -14.26
N LEU A 105 14.70 8.68 -13.52
CA LEU A 105 15.00 7.43 -12.83
C LEU A 105 15.16 7.75 -11.35
N SER A 106 14.45 7.03 -10.50
CA SER A 106 14.63 7.10 -9.05
C SER A 106 14.93 5.72 -8.49
N VAL A 107 15.92 5.66 -7.61
CA VAL A 107 16.34 4.43 -6.93
C VAL A 107 16.35 4.67 -5.43
N GLY A 108 15.74 3.79 -4.67
CA GLY A 108 15.65 4.00 -3.23
C GLY A 108 15.37 2.72 -2.44
N THR A 109 15.36 2.88 -1.11
CA THR A 109 14.97 1.82 -0.18
C THR A 109 14.13 2.37 0.96
N PHE A 110 13.14 1.60 1.38
CA PHE A 110 12.25 1.92 2.49
C PHE A 110 11.95 0.64 3.27
N ASP A 111 11.51 0.79 4.51
CA ASP A 111 10.95 -0.34 5.22
C ASP A 111 9.61 -0.74 4.59
N SER A 112 9.31 -2.04 4.53
CA SER A 112 8.03 -2.49 4.00
C SER A 112 6.89 -2.10 4.96
N LEU A 113 5.70 -1.85 4.43
CA LEU A 113 4.51 -1.53 5.24
C LEU A 113 4.20 -2.63 6.24
N VAL A 114 4.43 -3.89 5.85
CA VAL A 114 4.24 -5.06 6.70
C VAL A 114 5.23 -5.08 7.87
N GLU A 115 6.51 -4.72 7.65
CA GLU A 115 7.49 -4.65 8.73
C GLU A 115 7.24 -3.47 9.66
N VAL A 116 6.92 -2.31 9.11
CA VAL A 116 6.57 -1.13 9.92
C VAL A 116 5.38 -1.41 10.81
N SER A 117 4.35 -2.13 10.32
CA SER A 117 3.18 -2.47 11.13
C SER A 117 3.47 -3.40 12.31
N LYS A 118 4.51 -4.23 12.23
CA LYS A 118 4.92 -5.15 13.29
C LYS A 118 5.68 -4.45 14.44
N ASN A 119 6.32 -3.35 14.16
CA ASN A 119 7.25 -2.71 15.08
C ASN A 119 6.60 -1.67 16.02
N ASP A 120 5.27 -1.58 16.10
CA ASP A 120 4.49 -0.62 16.90
C ASP A 120 4.92 0.87 16.79
N ASP A 121 5.98 1.16 16.03
CA ASP A 121 6.52 2.50 15.78
C ASP A 121 5.81 3.15 14.60
N ILE A 122 4.50 3.35 14.74
CA ILE A 122 3.69 3.95 13.68
C ILE A 122 3.87 5.48 13.65
N THR A 123 5.07 5.92 13.43
CA THR A 123 5.37 7.30 13.04
C THR A 123 5.24 7.55 11.53
N ILE A 124 4.64 6.61 10.77
CA ILE A 124 4.44 6.73 9.32
C ILE A 124 3.59 7.95 8.94
N PHE A 125 2.76 8.40 9.85
CA PHE A 125 1.89 9.56 9.62
C PHE A 125 2.40 10.75 10.41
N GLY A 126 3.39 11.46 9.85
CA GLY A 126 3.90 12.69 10.41
C GLY A 126 2.76 13.63 10.79
N SER A 127 2.80 14.13 12.04
CA SER A 127 2.02 15.25 12.59
C SER A 127 0.50 15.25 12.27
N MET A 128 -0.22 14.19 12.57
CA MET A 128 -1.65 14.31 12.84
C MET A 128 -1.82 14.86 14.26
N ASP A 129 -2.66 15.88 14.44
CA ASP A 129 -2.93 16.50 15.73
C ASP A 129 -3.28 15.45 16.81
N ALA A 130 -2.81 15.68 18.04
CA ALA A 130 -2.87 14.73 19.16
C ALA A 130 -4.27 14.15 19.46
N HIS A 131 -5.35 14.75 18.96
CA HIS A 131 -6.71 14.23 19.10
C HIS A 131 -7.09 13.17 18.03
N SER A 132 -6.41 13.16 16.88
CA SER A 132 -6.57 12.12 15.86
C SER A 132 -5.76 10.85 16.16
N ILE A 133 -4.66 10.95 16.92
CA ILE A 133 -3.81 9.82 17.28
C ILE A 133 -4.55 8.76 18.12
N SER A 134 -5.40 9.16 19.08
CA SER A 134 -6.13 8.19 19.91
C SER A 134 -7.19 7.37 19.12
N PHE A 135 -7.71 7.93 18.04
CA PHE A 135 -8.61 7.22 17.12
C PHE A 135 -7.82 6.33 16.15
N ALA A 136 -6.65 6.79 15.69
CA ALA A 136 -5.74 6.02 14.87
C ALA A 136 -5.28 4.75 15.60
N ASP A 137 -4.74 4.85 16.83
CA ASP A 137 -4.32 3.69 17.64
C ASP A 137 -5.45 2.65 17.81
N LEU A 138 -6.69 3.13 17.95
CA LEU A 138 -7.84 2.25 18.09
C LEU A 138 -8.12 1.42 16.81
N PHE A 139 -7.74 1.92 15.64
CA PHE A 139 -7.99 1.30 14.34
C PHE A 139 -6.76 0.53 13.81
N TYR A 140 -5.53 0.86 14.19
CA TYR A 140 -4.31 0.15 13.76
C TYR A 140 -4.26 -1.31 14.19
N SER A 141 -4.81 -1.64 15.36
CA SER A 141 -4.94 -3.04 15.76
C SER A 141 -5.74 -3.89 14.75
N GLY A 142 -6.59 -3.25 13.95
CA GLY A 142 -7.33 -3.91 12.88
C GLY A 142 -6.46 -4.32 11.69
N PHE A 143 -5.44 -3.51 11.35
CA PHE A 143 -4.53 -3.80 10.25
C PHE A 143 -3.58 -4.96 10.58
N ASN A 144 -3.03 -4.99 11.79
CA ASN A 144 -2.20 -6.10 12.24
C ASN A 144 -2.99 -7.41 12.28
N ASN A 145 -4.24 -7.39 12.75
CA ASN A 145 -5.12 -8.56 12.70
C ASN A 145 -5.35 -9.03 11.26
N PHE A 146 -5.52 -8.11 10.31
CA PHE A 146 -5.68 -8.45 8.89
C PHE A 146 -4.41 -9.10 8.32
N ILE A 147 -3.24 -8.54 8.63
CA ILE A 147 -1.95 -9.12 8.21
C ILE A 147 -1.78 -10.54 8.74
N GLU A 148 -2.09 -10.77 10.02
CA GLU A 148 -1.98 -12.09 10.66
C GLU A 148 -3.00 -13.09 10.09
N GLU A 149 -4.28 -12.70 10.00
CA GLU A 149 -5.37 -13.55 9.49
C GLU A 149 -5.11 -13.99 8.04
N LYS A 150 -4.57 -13.09 7.21
CA LYS A 150 -4.24 -13.37 5.81
C LYS A 150 -2.85 -13.96 5.60
N ASN A 151 -2.05 -14.11 6.67
CA ASN A 151 -0.65 -14.58 6.59
C ASN A 151 0.18 -13.78 5.58
N ILE A 152 0.02 -12.45 5.59
CA ILE A 152 0.70 -11.51 4.71
C ILE A 152 2.15 -11.41 5.16
N LYS A 153 3.09 -11.62 4.24
CA LYS A 153 4.53 -11.66 4.54
C LYS A 153 5.28 -10.42 4.07
N ASP A 154 4.79 -9.80 3.02
CA ASP A 154 5.38 -8.63 2.39
C ASP A 154 4.30 -7.76 1.73
N ASP A 155 4.70 -6.59 1.24
CA ASP A 155 3.76 -5.64 0.63
C ASP A 155 3.17 -6.18 -0.69
N ALA A 156 3.80 -7.13 -1.38
CA ALA A 156 3.20 -7.75 -2.57
C ALA A 156 2.01 -8.66 -2.19
N ASP A 157 2.13 -9.42 -1.09
CA ASP A 157 1.00 -10.18 -0.54
C ASP A 157 -0.11 -9.23 -0.06
N LEU A 158 0.27 -8.12 0.61
CA LEU A 158 -0.66 -7.09 1.09
C LEU A 158 -1.49 -6.51 -0.06
N ILE A 159 -0.84 -6.10 -1.13
CA ILE A 159 -1.51 -5.54 -2.32
C ILE A 159 -2.43 -6.57 -2.98
N ARG A 160 -2.02 -7.83 -3.05
CA ARG A 160 -2.88 -8.91 -3.55
C ARG A 160 -4.16 -9.09 -2.72
N GLU A 161 -4.06 -8.97 -1.41
CA GLU A 161 -5.22 -9.06 -0.53
C GLU A 161 -6.10 -7.80 -0.61
N PHE A 162 -5.52 -6.60 -0.78
CA PHE A 162 -6.30 -5.39 -1.06
C PHE A 162 -7.08 -5.49 -2.38
N ALA A 163 -6.47 -6.00 -3.45
CA ALA A 163 -7.15 -6.19 -4.74
C ALA A 163 -8.35 -7.15 -4.65
N LYS A 164 -8.35 -8.07 -3.68
CA LYS A 164 -9.46 -9.02 -3.41
C LYS A 164 -10.46 -8.51 -2.40
N TYR A 165 -10.13 -7.44 -1.68
CA TYR A 165 -10.97 -6.94 -0.60
C TYR A 165 -12.24 -6.30 -1.16
N ASP A 166 -13.37 -6.61 -0.52
CA ASP A 166 -14.68 -6.06 -0.89
C ASP A 166 -14.89 -4.69 -0.21
N PHE A 167 -14.47 -3.63 -0.91
CA PHE A 167 -14.64 -2.25 -0.46
C PHE A 167 -16.10 -1.76 -0.53
N ASP A 168 -17.00 -2.48 -1.22
CA ASP A 168 -18.45 -2.19 -1.26
C ASP A 168 -19.22 -2.74 -0.06
N LYS A 169 -18.55 -3.54 0.78
CA LYS A 169 -19.16 -4.20 1.90
C LYS A 169 -19.83 -3.22 2.85
N LYS A 170 -21.13 -3.44 3.07
CA LYS A 170 -21.92 -2.63 4.01
C LYS A 170 -22.05 -3.33 5.35
N TYR A 171 -21.84 -2.57 6.40
CA TYR A 171 -21.93 -3.07 7.77
C TYR A 171 -23.20 -2.60 8.46
N GLY A 172 -23.80 -3.50 9.26
CA GLY A 172 -24.99 -3.26 10.03
C GLY A 172 -24.72 -3.12 11.53
N VAL A 173 -25.77 -2.84 12.29
CA VAL A 173 -25.70 -2.59 13.76
C VAL A 173 -25.14 -3.78 14.55
N PHE A 174 -25.27 -4.99 14.01
CA PHE A 174 -24.77 -6.22 14.65
C PHE A 174 -23.32 -6.55 14.31
N THR A 175 -22.67 -5.78 13.43
CA THR A 175 -21.25 -5.98 13.11
C THR A 175 -20.40 -5.74 14.37
N SER A 176 -19.39 -6.59 14.58
CA SER A 176 -18.47 -6.43 15.70
C SER A 176 -17.62 -5.17 15.54
N VAL A 177 -17.23 -4.55 16.65
CA VAL A 177 -16.34 -3.38 16.65
C VAL A 177 -14.98 -3.73 16.03
N SER A 178 -14.46 -4.92 16.31
CA SER A 178 -13.22 -5.43 15.73
C SER A 178 -13.28 -5.45 14.20
N LYS A 179 -14.40 -5.93 13.62
CA LYS A 179 -14.55 -5.97 12.15
C LYS A 179 -14.69 -4.60 11.51
N LEU A 180 -15.32 -3.65 12.19
CA LEU A 180 -15.37 -2.25 11.74
C LEU A 180 -14.00 -1.59 11.78
N ARG A 181 -13.18 -1.87 12.81
CA ARG A 181 -11.82 -1.40 12.92
C ARG A 181 -10.94 -1.95 11.80
N GLU A 182 -10.98 -3.25 11.57
CA GLU A 182 -10.24 -3.92 10.50
C GLU A 182 -10.56 -3.28 9.13
N ASP A 183 -11.84 -3.13 8.79
CA ASP A 183 -12.25 -2.53 7.53
C ASP A 183 -11.78 -1.08 7.39
N TYR A 184 -11.91 -0.29 8.45
CA TYR A 184 -11.41 1.10 8.45
C TYR A 184 -9.90 1.15 8.20
N SER A 185 -9.13 0.31 8.90
CA SER A 185 -7.67 0.27 8.76
C SER A 185 -7.24 -0.11 7.35
N ILE A 186 -7.91 -1.10 6.75
CA ILE A 186 -7.65 -1.54 5.38
C ILE A 186 -7.92 -0.39 4.39
N ARG A 187 -9.07 0.30 4.51
CA ARG A 187 -9.41 1.43 3.65
C ARG A 187 -8.42 2.59 3.80
N LEU A 188 -8.07 2.93 5.03
CA LEU A 188 -7.13 4.02 5.30
C LEU A 188 -5.76 3.73 4.68
N ILE A 189 -5.23 2.53 4.89
CA ILE A 189 -3.92 2.15 4.32
C ILE A 189 -3.99 2.07 2.80
N ALA A 190 -5.05 1.51 2.23
CA ALA A 190 -5.24 1.49 0.79
C ALA A 190 -5.27 2.90 0.20
N SER A 191 -5.95 3.86 0.84
CA SER A 191 -6.05 5.24 0.35
C SER A 191 -4.74 6.04 0.44
N ILE A 192 -3.88 5.72 1.42
CA ILE A 192 -2.66 6.49 1.68
C ILE A 192 -1.44 5.85 1.01
N ALA A 193 -1.36 4.52 1.05
CA ALA A 193 -0.15 3.80 0.64
C ALA A 193 -0.17 3.35 -0.82
N LEU A 194 -1.33 3.31 -1.46
CA LEU A 194 -1.45 2.85 -2.84
C LEU A 194 -1.64 4.03 -3.80
N PRO A 195 -0.69 4.29 -4.72
CA PRO A 195 -0.93 5.23 -5.80
C PRO A 195 -2.01 4.69 -6.77
N SER A 196 -2.67 5.58 -7.48
CA SER A 196 -3.53 5.18 -8.60
C SER A 196 -2.67 4.59 -9.71
N VAL A 197 -3.02 3.42 -10.22
CA VAL A 197 -2.24 2.68 -11.22
C VAL A 197 -3.15 2.14 -12.33
N ASP A 198 -2.60 1.97 -13.53
CA ASP A 198 -3.32 1.37 -14.65
C ASP A 198 -3.23 -0.16 -14.63
N LYS A 199 -2.08 -0.69 -14.19
CA LYS A 199 -1.83 -2.11 -14.10
C LYS A 199 -0.75 -2.45 -13.08
N ILE A 200 -0.87 -3.63 -12.47
CA ILE A 200 0.14 -4.21 -11.61
C ILE A 200 0.65 -5.54 -12.15
N TYR A 201 1.96 -5.74 -12.06
CA TYR A 201 2.62 -7.00 -12.39
C TYR A 201 3.27 -7.57 -11.13
N TYR A 202 2.85 -8.75 -10.71
CA TYR A 202 3.48 -9.44 -9.58
C TYR A 202 4.70 -10.20 -10.06
N ILE A 203 5.85 -9.90 -9.47
CA ILE A 203 7.15 -10.45 -9.85
C ILE A 203 7.42 -11.72 -9.05
N ASN A 204 7.65 -12.81 -9.79
CA ASN A 204 8.11 -14.08 -9.26
C ASN A 204 9.46 -14.41 -9.91
N GLY A 205 10.55 -14.27 -9.16
CA GLY A 205 11.92 -14.45 -9.64
C GLY A 205 12.91 -14.66 -8.52
N VAL A 206 14.14 -14.20 -8.70
CA VAL A 206 15.18 -14.18 -7.66
C VAL A 206 14.71 -13.39 -6.45
N TYR A 207 14.04 -12.28 -6.72
CA TYR A 207 13.36 -11.46 -5.71
C TYR A 207 11.85 -11.52 -5.94
N LYS A 208 11.11 -11.55 -4.86
CA LYS A 208 9.67 -11.36 -4.87
C LYS A 208 9.35 -9.87 -4.89
N GLY A 209 8.29 -9.49 -5.57
CA GLY A 209 7.92 -8.08 -5.63
C GLY A 209 6.73 -7.81 -6.53
N TYR A 210 6.60 -6.55 -6.90
CA TYR A 210 5.61 -6.11 -7.88
C TYR A 210 6.15 -4.94 -8.70
N MET A 211 5.57 -4.73 -9.87
CA MET A 211 5.80 -3.55 -10.69
C MET A 211 4.47 -2.88 -11.00
N LEU A 212 4.42 -1.59 -10.79
CA LEU A 212 3.28 -0.73 -11.14
C LEU A 212 3.51 -0.12 -12.52
N GLU A 213 2.48 -0.08 -13.35
CA GLU A 213 2.46 0.66 -14.60
C GLU A 213 1.44 1.79 -14.47
N LEU A 214 1.90 3.03 -14.65
CA LEU A 214 1.07 4.23 -14.67
C LEU A 214 1.26 4.92 -16.03
N ILE A 215 0.15 5.28 -16.66
CA ILE A 215 0.14 5.95 -17.95
C ILE A 215 -0.30 7.38 -17.75
N ASN A 216 0.55 8.33 -18.09
CA ASN A 216 0.15 9.73 -18.18
C ASN A 216 -0.38 10.00 -19.59
N GLU A 217 -1.70 9.99 -19.77
CA GLU A 217 -2.34 10.15 -21.08
C GLU A 217 -2.03 11.50 -21.71
N GLU A 218 -1.92 12.59 -20.92
CA GLU A 218 -1.64 13.93 -21.45
C GLU A 218 -0.22 14.02 -22.04
N LYS A 219 0.77 13.45 -21.35
CA LYS A 219 2.18 13.47 -21.76
C LYS A 219 2.60 12.26 -22.59
N LYS A 220 1.75 11.25 -22.71
CA LYS A 220 2.03 9.96 -23.36
C LYS A 220 3.26 9.25 -22.78
N ASN A 221 3.62 9.53 -21.52
CA ASN A 221 4.74 8.88 -20.85
C ASN A 221 4.22 7.74 -19.99
N LYS A 222 5.07 6.72 -19.83
CA LYS A 222 4.83 5.63 -18.89
C LYS A 222 5.77 5.73 -17.71
N LEU A 223 5.23 5.55 -16.53
CA LEU A 223 6.00 5.32 -15.31
C LEU A 223 5.91 3.83 -14.98
N TYR A 224 7.05 3.20 -14.85
CA TYR A 224 7.19 1.87 -14.25
C TYR A 224 7.84 2.04 -12.88
N GLU A 225 7.19 1.53 -11.84
CA GLU A 225 7.75 1.49 -10.49
C GLU A 225 7.89 0.03 -10.06
N VAL A 226 9.13 -0.42 -9.96
CA VAL A 226 9.49 -1.78 -9.52
C VAL A 226 9.75 -1.74 -8.02
N ASN A 227 9.07 -2.60 -7.29
CA ASN A 227 9.22 -2.79 -5.86
C ASN A 227 9.66 -4.24 -5.60
N LEU A 228 10.87 -4.42 -5.07
CA LEU A 228 11.43 -5.74 -4.73
C LEU A 228 11.65 -5.84 -3.23
N PHE A 229 11.49 -7.02 -2.67
CA PHE A 229 11.59 -7.26 -1.23
C PHE A 229 12.75 -8.17 -0.90
N LYS A 230 13.54 -7.75 0.10
CA LYS A 230 14.64 -8.52 0.69
C LYS A 230 14.85 -8.08 2.14
N ASP A 231 14.91 -9.02 3.05
CA ASP A 231 15.24 -8.80 4.46
C ASP A 231 14.39 -7.71 5.15
N GLY A 232 13.07 -7.70 4.90
CA GLY A 232 12.12 -6.73 5.46
C GLY A 232 12.15 -5.34 4.81
N LYS A 233 13.03 -5.11 3.84
CA LYS A 233 13.13 -3.85 3.11
C LYS A 233 12.47 -3.93 1.75
N ARG A 234 11.96 -2.78 1.31
CA ARG A 234 11.45 -2.53 -0.03
C ARG A 234 12.48 -1.72 -0.82
N TYR A 235 12.92 -2.26 -1.93
CA TYR A 235 13.83 -1.62 -2.87
C TYR A 235 13.02 -1.13 -4.06
N ILE A 236 13.15 0.14 -4.39
CA ILE A 236 12.35 0.79 -5.42
C ILE A 236 13.26 1.21 -6.58
N LEU A 237 12.80 0.91 -7.80
CA LEU A 237 13.34 1.42 -9.04
C LEU A 237 12.18 2.01 -9.86
N SER A 238 12.10 3.33 -9.95
CA SER A 238 11.05 4.03 -10.71
C SER A 238 11.63 4.63 -11.98
N VAL A 239 11.02 4.34 -13.12
CA VAL A 239 11.46 4.81 -14.43
C VAL A 239 10.31 5.51 -15.14
N LEU A 240 10.43 6.82 -15.33
CA LEU A 240 9.54 7.63 -16.17
C LEU A 240 10.24 7.92 -17.48
N SER A 241 9.87 7.24 -18.55
CA SER A 241 10.46 7.47 -19.89
C SER A 241 9.59 6.79 -20.96
N ASN A 242 9.61 7.38 -22.17
CA ASN A 242 9.00 6.77 -23.36
C ASN A 242 9.85 5.66 -23.98
N ASP A 243 11.12 5.57 -23.59
CA ASP A 243 12.09 4.61 -24.15
C ASP A 243 11.92 3.22 -23.54
N PHE A 244 11.15 3.09 -22.45
CA PHE A 244 10.95 1.83 -21.76
C PHE A 244 9.56 1.25 -22.01
N ASN A 245 9.51 -0.05 -22.25
CA ASN A 245 8.30 -0.84 -22.34
C ASN A 245 8.37 -2.04 -21.38
N LEU A 246 7.28 -2.79 -21.29
CA LEU A 246 7.18 -3.94 -20.37
C LEU A 246 8.30 -4.96 -20.57
N ASP A 247 8.65 -5.29 -21.81
CA ASP A 247 9.66 -6.31 -22.08
C ASP A 247 11.07 -5.82 -21.68
N MET A 248 11.38 -4.56 -21.95
CA MET A 248 12.61 -3.94 -21.45
C MET A 248 12.64 -3.92 -19.92
N MET A 249 11.54 -3.60 -19.26
CA MET A 249 11.47 -3.63 -17.79
C MET A 249 11.69 -5.04 -17.23
N LYS A 250 11.17 -6.08 -17.88
CA LYS A 250 11.48 -7.49 -17.52
C LYS A 250 12.98 -7.80 -17.64
N GLU A 251 13.62 -7.31 -18.70
CA GLU A 251 15.07 -7.43 -18.85
C GLU A 251 15.84 -6.72 -17.73
N VAL A 252 15.48 -5.47 -17.46
CA VAL A 252 16.05 -4.66 -16.37
C VAL A 252 15.96 -5.39 -15.04
N ILE A 253 14.74 -5.83 -14.68
CA ILE A 253 14.48 -6.50 -13.39
C ILE A 253 15.31 -7.79 -13.26
N GLY A 254 15.49 -8.54 -14.36
CA GLY A 254 16.30 -9.76 -14.37
C GLY A 254 17.77 -9.53 -14.00
N THR A 255 18.28 -8.32 -14.19
CA THR A 255 19.68 -7.97 -13.87
C THR A 255 19.87 -7.32 -12.50
N ILE A 256 18.81 -7.03 -11.76
CA ILE A 256 18.90 -6.35 -10.46
C ILE A 256 19.63 -7.25 -9.43
N LYS A 257 20.59 -6.64 -8.72
CA LYS A 257 21.26 -7.24 -7.56
C LYS A 257 21.03 -6.32 -6.35
N LEU A 258 20.28 -6.78 -5.37
CA LEU A 258 20.00 -6.02 -4.14
C LEU A 258 21.18 -6.13 -3.17
N LYS A 259 21.59 -4.97 -2.60
CA LYS A 259 22.72 -4.85 -1.66
C LYS A 259 22.30 -5.07 -0.21
#